data_559eea2360704ad06d83daf443b91b11
#
_entry.id   559eea2360704ad06d83daf443b91b11
#
_cell.length_a   1.000
_cell.length_b   1.000
_cell.length_c   1.000
_cell.angle_alpha   90.00
_cell.angle_beta   90.00
_cell.angle_gamma   90.00
#
_symmetry.space_group_name_H-M   'P 1'
#
loop_
_entity.id
_entity.type
_entity.pdbx_description
1 polymer ?
#
loop_
_entity_poly.entity_id
_entity_poly.type
_entity_poly.pdbx_seq_one_letter_code
_entity_poly.pdbx_strand_id
1 'polypeptide(L)'
;AGDGGTATAGDGGTATAGYGGTATAGDGGTATAGDGGTATAGTRGTATAGTRGTATAGDGGELRIQWWDAKASRYRTATAYVGEDGIKPNTPYRLDANHKFVEAPKGEC
;
A
#
# COMPACT_ATOMS: atom_id res chain seq x y z
N ALA A 1 11.62 9.73 -0.69
CA ALA A 1 12.80 9.07 -1.26
C ALA A 1 12.61 8.88 -2.76
N GLY A 2 13.71 8.70 -3.46
CA GLY A 2 13.65 8.50 -4.89
C GLY A 2 13.32 7.06 -5.27
N ASP A 3 13.51 6.74 -6.54
CA ASP A 3 13.26 5.40 -7.06
C ASP A 3 14.11 4.39 -6.32
N GLY A 4 13.50 3.30 -5.92
CA GLY A 4 14.18 2.26 -5.15
C GLY A 4 14.58 2.65 -3.75
N GLY A 5 14.21 3.85 -3.31
CA GLY A 5 14.60 4.33 -1.99
C GLY A 5 13.66 3.88 -0.89
N THR A 6 14.05 4.20 0.33
CA THR A 6 13.26 3.86 1.50
C THR A 6 12.92 5.14 2.25
N ALA A 7 11.66 5.35 2.54
CA ALA A 7 11.20 6.47 3.32
C ALA A 7 10.55 5.97 4.60
N THR A 8 10.89 6.57 5.72
CA THR A 8 10.35 6.15 7.00
C THR A 8 9.87 7.38 7.75
N ALA A 9 8.65 7.35 8.22
CA ALA A 9 8.10 8.42 9.05
C ALA A 9 7.63 7.82 10.35
N GLY A 10 7.60 8.64 11.39
CA GLY A 10 7.12 8.21 12.68
C GLY A 10 5.61 8.28 12.79
N ASP A 11 5.11 8.20 14.01
CA ASP A 11 3.67 8.26 14.26
C ASP A 11 3.10 9.57 13.75
N GLY A 12 1.98 9.45 13.03
CA GLY A 12 1.33 10.62 12.46
C GLY A 12 2.05 11.25 11.28
N GLY A 13 3.20 10.70 10.87
CA GLY A 13 3.99 11.28 9.80
C GLY A 13 3.63 10.73 8.44
N THR A 14 4.28 11.28 7.41
CA THR A 14 4.07 10.85 6.04
C THR A 14 5.38 10.39 5.44
N ALA A 15 5.40 9.17 4.90
CA ALA A 15 6.57 8.64 4.23
C ALA A 15 6.21 8.44 2.75
N THR A 16 7.08 8.93 1.88
CA THR A 16 6.85 8.81 0.44
C THR A 16 8.09 8.24 -0.23
N ALA A 17 7.93 7.15 -0.93
CA ALA A 17 9.00 6.55 -1.69
C ALA A 17 8.61 6.56 -3.17
N GLY A 18 9.61 6.51 -4.03
CA GLY A 18 9.36 6.52 -5.45
C GLY A 18 9.14 5.14 -6.02
N TYR A 19 9.38 5.01 -7.30
CA TYR A 19 9.18 3.80 -8.07
C TYR A 19 9.99 2.65 -7.46
N GLY A 20 9.32 1.54 -7.18
CA GLY A 20 9.98 0.38 -6.60
C GLY A 20 10.48 0.57 -5.17
N GLY A 21 10.19 1.72 -4.56
CA GLY A 21 10.69 2.00 -3.23
C GLY A 21 9.81 1.47 -2.12
N THR A 22 10.25 1.66 -0.89
CA THR A 22 9.52 1.21 0.29
C THR A 22 9.21 2.40 1.17
N ALA A 23 7.95 2.58 1.53
CA ALA A 23 7.55 3.64 2.43
C ALA A 23 6.95 3.02 3.70
N THR A 24 7.39 3.50 4.85
CA THR A 24 6.91 2.98 6.13
C THR A 24 6.53 4.15 7.02
N ALA A 25 5.31 4.12 7.52
CA ALA A 25 4.85 5.14 8.45
C ALA A 25 4.39 4.46 9.74
N GLY A 26 4.43 5.21 10.83
CA GLY A 26 3.99 4.70 12.12
C GLY A 26 2.47 4.78 12.29
N ASP A 27 2.03 4.67 13.53
CA ASP A 27 0.60 4.69 13.84
C ASP A 27 -0.01 6.02 13.41
N GLY A 28 -1.17 5.93 12.74
CA GLY A 28 -1.85 7.12 12.26
C GLY A 28 -1.17 7.81 11.08
N GLY A 29 -0.03 7.29 10.62
CA GLY A 29 0.70 7.91 9.54
C GLY A 29 0.24 7.46 8.16
N THR A 30 0.83 8.07 7.15
CA THR A 30 0.52 7.74 5.75
C THR A 30 1.79 7.31 5.06
N ALA A 31 1.76 6.12 4.46
CA ALA A 31 2.88 5.62 3.67
C ALA A 31 2.46 5.59 2.21
N THR A 32 3.26 6.18 1.35
CA THR A 32 2.96 6.23 -0.08
C THR A 32 4.16 5.72 -0.85
N ALA A 33 3.95 4.68 -1.64
CA ALA A 33 5.00 4.15 -2.51
C ALA A 33 4.56 4.29 -3.95
N GLY A 34 5.52 4.37 -4.85
CA GLY A 34 5.23 4.47 -6.26
C GLY A 34 4.92 3.11 -6.88
N ASP A 35 4.94 3.06 -8.22
CA ASP A 35 4.63 1.82 -8.94
C ASP A 35 5.60 0.72 -8.54
N GLY A 36 5.06 -0.45 -8.26
CA GLY A 36 5.87 -1.59 -7.86
C GLY A 36 6.43 -1.48 -6.45
N GLY A 37 6.12 -0.41 -5.73
CA GLY A 37 6.67 -0.20 -4.40
C GLY A 37 5.85 -0.87 -3.31
N THR A 38 6.34 -0.76 -2.08
CA THR A 38 5.68 -1.32 -0.92
C THR A 38 5.39 -0.20 0.08
N ALA A 39 4.15 -0.09 0.50
CA ALA A 39 3.75 0.88 1.49
C ALA A 39 3.29 0.16 2.75
N THR A 40 3.81 0.58 3.90
CA THR A 40 3.44 -0.02 5.18
C THR A 40 3.07 1.08 6.15
N ALA A 41 1.89 1.00 6.72
CA ALA A 41 1.46 1.96 7.72
C ALA A 41 1.11 1.20 9.00
N GLY A 42 1.15 1.90 10.12
CA GLY A 42 0.83 1.30 11.39
C GLY A 42 -0.67 1.32 11.67
N THR A 43 -1.01 1.19 12.95
CA THR A 43 -2.42 1.16 13.38
C THR A 43 -3.13 2.44 12.96
N ARG A 44 -4.28 2.28 12.32
CA ARG A 44 -5.09 3.38 11.80
C ARG A 44 -4.38 4.24 10.78
N GLY A 45 -3.29 3.74 10.22
CA GLY A 45 -2.57 4.45 9.17
C GLY A 45 -3.14 4.15 7.80
N THR A 46 -2.62 4.84 6.80
CA THR A 46 -3.03 4.64 5.41
C THR A 46 -1.82 4.21 4.60
N ALA A 47 -1.93 3.09 3.92
CA ALA A 47 -0.87 2.62 3.04
C ALA A 47 -1.35 2.78 1.60
N THR A 48 -0.59 3.53 0.80
CA THR A 48 -0.94 3.77 -0.60
C THR A 48 0.21 3.28 -1.47
N ALA A 49 -0.10 2.38 -2.38
CA ALA A 49 0.90 1.88 -3.31
C ALA A 49 0.44 2.18 -4.73
N GLY A 50 1.40 2.29 -5.63
CA GLY A 50 1.08 2.51 -7.04
C GLY A 50 0.74 1.20 -7.74
N THR A 51 0.74 1.24 -9.07
CA THR A 51 0.39 0.09 -9.88
C THR A 51 1.31 -1.09 -9.54
N ARG A 52 0.71 -2.24 -9.29
CA ARG A 52 1.43 -3.48 -8.93
C ARG A 52 2.20 -3.37 -7.61
N GLY A 53 1.82 -2.40 -6.79
CA GLY A 53 2.45 -2.25 -5.49
C GLY A 53 1.81 -3.13 -4.44
N THR A 54 2.39 -3.09 -3.24
CA THR A 54 1.93 -3.85 -2.09
C THR A 54 1.64 -2.88 -0.96
N ALA A 55 0.50 -3.05 -0.31
CA ALA A 55 0.12 -2.18 0.80
C ALA A 55 -0.13 -3.00 2.04
N THR A 56 0.32 -2.51 3.18
CA THR A 56 0.15 -3.17 4.47
C THR A 56 -0.25 -2.11 5.50
N ALA A 57 -1.27 -2.38 6.27
CA ALA A 57 -1.67 -1.47 7.33
C ALA A 57 -1.96 -2.25 8.60
N GLY A 58 -1.90 -1.59 9.74
CA GLY A 58 -2.26 -2.19 11.02
C GLY A 58 -3.75 -2.13 11.28
N ASP A 59 -4.15 -2.42 12.51
CA ASP A 59 -5.57 -2.45 12.88
C ASP A 59 -6.24 -1.11 12.57
N GLY A 60 -7.41 -1.19 11.94
CA GLY A 60 -8.16 0.02 11.63
C GLY A 60 -7.58 0.85 10.51
N GLY A 61 -6.57 0.34 9.81
CA GLY A 61 -5.93 1.09 8.75
C GLY A 61 -6.66 0.96 7.42
N GLU A 62 -6.10 1.63 6.43
CA GLU A 62 -6.68 1.67 5.10
C GLU A 62 -5.61 1.31 4.08
N LEU A 63 -5.99 0.51 3.09
CA LEU A 63 -5.10 0.13 2.00
C LEU A 63 -5.60 0.76 0.71
N ARG A 64 -4.68 1.36 -0.05
CA ARG A 64 -5.01 1.94 -1.35
C ARG A 64 -3.96 1.49 -2.35
N ILE A 65 -4.41 0.90 -3.47
CA ILE A 65 -3.51 0.47 -4.53
C ILE A 65 -4.06 0.96 -5.84
N GLN A 66 -3.24 1.65 -6.63
CA GLN A 66 -3.65 2.14 -7.93
C GLN A 66 -3.54 1.06 -8.98
N TRP A 67 -4.40 1.13 -10.00
CA TRP A 67 -4.31 0.24 -11.14
C TRP A 67 -4.73 0.99 -12.38
N TRP A 68 -4.19 0.57 -13.51
CA TRP A 68 -4.47 1.23 -14.78
C TRP A 68 -5.73 0.66 -15.41
N ASP A 69 -6.68 1.53 -15.72
CA ASP A 69 -7.92 1.13 -16.36
C ASP A 69 -7.83 1.52 -17.84
N ALA A 70 -7.51 0.55 -18.69
CA ALA A 70 -7.31 0.81 -20.10
C ALA A 70 -8.60 1.23 -20.80
N LYS A 71 -9.74 0.78 -20.28
CA LYS A 71 -11.03 1.15 -20.89
C LYS A 71 -11.35 2.61 -20.67
N ALA A 72 -10.99 3.13 -19.52
CA ALA A 72 -11.24 4.53 -19.19
C ALA A 72 -10.01 5.41 -19.44
N SER A 73 -8.88 4.80 -19.75
CA SER A 73 -7.60 5.50 -19.97
C SER A 73 -7.22 6.36 -18.76
N ARG A 74 -7.33 5.78 -17.57
CA ARG A 74 -7.01 6.49 -16.34
C ARG A 74 -6.59 5.52 -15.26
N TYR A 75 -5.88 6.05 -14.27
CA TYR A 75 -5.60 5.26 -13.07
C TYR A 75 -6.81 5.32 -12.15
N ARG A 76 -7.07 4.20 -11.53
CA ARG A 76 -8.10 4.12 -10.50
C ARG A 76 -7.47 3.62 -9.23
N THR A 77 -8.09 3.91 -8.10
CA THR A 77 -7.58 3.50 -6.79
C THR A 77 -8.55 2.50 -6.19
N ALA A 78 -8.04 1.32 -5.86
CA ALA A 78 -8.80 0.34 -5.11
C ALA A 78 -8.52 0.57 -3.63
N THR A 79 -9.56 0.59 -2.81
CA THR A 79 -9.44 0.90 -1.39
C THR A 79 -10.04 -0.24 -0.57
N ALA A 80 -9.34 -0.64 0.48
CA ALA A 80 -9.85 -1.62 1.41
C ALA A 80 -9.54 -1.17 2.83
N TYR A 81 -10.36 -1.60 3.77
CA TYR A 81 -10.17 -1.23 5.18
C TYR A 81 -9.82 -2.48 5.95
N VAL A 82 -8.80 -2.38 6.80
CA VAL A 82 -8.41 -3.49 7.66
C VAL A 82 -9.56 -3.78 8.63
N GLY A 83 -9.89 -5.04 8.77
CA GLY A 83 -11.00 -5.47 9.60
C GLY A 83 -12.30 -5.65 8.86
N GLU A 84 -12.32 -5.33 7.56
CA GLU A 84 -13.50 -5.52 6.71
C GLU A 84 -13.14 -6.41 5.54
N ASP A 85 -14.13 -7.13 5.03
CA ASP A 85 -13.96 -7.96 3.82
C ASP A 85 -12.79 -8.94 3.90
N GLY A 86 -12.47 -9.39 5.12
CA GLY A 86 -11.40 -10.35 5.30
C GLY A 86 -10.00 -9.77 5.26
N ILE A 87 -9.88 -8.45 5.25
CA ILE A 87 -8.57 -7.80 5.26
C ILE A 87 -7.99 -7.86 6.66
N LYS A 88 -6.81 -8.45 6.79
CA LYS A 88 -6.16 -8.65 8.08
C LYS A 88 -5.15 -7.55 8.36
N PRO A 89 -4.94 -7.21 9.64
CA PRO A 89 -3.91 -6.24 9.98
C PRO A 89 -2.51 -6.82 9.76
N ASN A 90 -1.57 -5.94 9.49
CA ASN A 90 -0.15 -6.29 9.37
C ASN A 90 0.12 -7.39 8.34
N THR A 91 -0.72 -7.46 7.31
CA THR A 91 -0.59 -8.44 6.24
C THR A 91 -0.45 -7.69 4.93
N PRO A 92 0.54 -8.01 4.10
CA PRO A 92 0.68 -7.32 2.82
C PRO A 92 -0.38 -7.75 1.83
N TYR A 93 -0.94 -6.79 1.11
CA TYR A 93 -1.96 -7.04 0.10
C TYR A 93 -1.58 -6.40 -1.21
N ARG A 94 -1.99 -7.03 -2.29
CA ARG A 94 -1.82 -6.49 -3.64
C ARG A 94 -3.12 -6.73 -4.39
N LEU A 95 -3.21 -6.25 -5.62
CA LEU A 95 -4.39 -6.48 -6.43
C LEU A 95 -4.15 -7.65 -7.37
N ASP A 96 -5.17 -8.49 -7.55
CA ASP A 96 -5.11 -9.58 -8.50
C ASP A 96 -5.55 -9.09 -9.90
N ALA A 97 -5.70 -10.01 -10.84
CA ALA A 97 -6.08 -9.65 -12.21
C ALA A 97 -7.46 -9.00 -12.28
N ASN A 98 -8.30 -9.22 -11.28
CA ASN A 98 -9.63 -8.63 -11.22
C ASN A 98 -9.63 -7.37 -10.36
N HIS A 99 -8.45 -6.88 -9.97
CA HIS A 99 -8.27 -5.68 -9.18
C HIS A 99 -8.89 -5.79 -7.79
N LYS A 100 -8.81 -6.99 -7.20
CA LYS A 100 -9.28 -7.25 -5.86
C LYS A 100 -8.08 -7.48 -4.94
N PHE A 101 -8.25 -7.10 -3.69
CA PHE A 101 -7.17 -7.25 -2.71
C PHE A 101 -6.97 -8.72 -2.37
N VAL A 102 -5.74 -9.18 -2.51
CA VAL A 102 -5.34 -10.54 -2.13
C VAL A 102 -4.04 -10.44 -1.36
N GLU A 103 -3.81 -11.39 -0.47
CA GLU A 103 -2.57 -11.38 0.29
C GLU A 103 -1.39 -11.58 -0.64
N ALA A 104 -0.39 -10.73 -0.48
CA ALA A 104 0.82 -10.86 -1.28
C ALA A 104 1.65 -12.03 -0.74
N PRO A 105 2.37 -12.74 -1.60
CA PRO A 105 3.25 -13.82 -1.12
C PRO A 105 4.31 -13.26 -0.19
N LYS A 106 4.52 -13.92 0.92
CA LYS A 106 5.54 -13.50 1.87
C LYS A 106 6.81 -14.25 1.60
N GLY A 107 7.91 -13.52 1.64
CA GLY A 107 9.21 -14.15 1.48
C GLY A 107 9.26 -15.05 0.29
N GLU A 108 8.51 -14.70 -0.70
CA GLU A 108 8.40 -15.50 -1.89
C GLU A 108 9.72 -15.53 -2.62
N CYS A 109 10.10 -16.66 -3.04
CA CYS A 109 11.39 -16.75 -3.71
C CYS A 109 11.25 -17.38 -5.04
#